data_e8cdb86b887296bdfae0cd1281684170
#
_entry.id   e8cdb86b887296bdfae0cd1281684170
#
_cell.length_a   1.000
_cell.length_b   1.000
_cell.length_c   1.000
_cell.angle_alpha   90.00
_cell.angle_beta   90.00
_cell.angle_gamma   90.00
#
_symmetry.space_group_name_H-M   'P 1'
#
loop_
_entity.id
_entity.type
_entity.pdbx_description
1 polymer ?
#
loop_
_entity_poly.entity_id
_entity_poly.type
_entity_poly.pdbx_seq_one_letter_code
_entity_poly.pdbx_strand_id
1 'polypeptide(L)'
;MANAKRITLYDLQLASGCTISPFVWATKYALAHKGFEVDIVPGGFTGILERTGGRSERLPVIVDEGKWVLDSWLIAEYLDATYPDRPTLIGGPSVKTLTKFLEGWLWRTAVTPWFGCYIKDYRDLSLPRDHAYVTSSREAMLGRKIEDVQAGREDRLPHVPPTLEPFRQILRESKWLGGDRPDYADYRALAVFLWTGSVATTPPLTADDPLRDWLDRGFDLYGGLGRHPGMHTLFGLKLRPGDPEPFTKEPARGGLASRNTGPASTRAETEMLTRARAAH
;
A
#
# COMPACT_ATOMS: atom_id res chain seq x y z
N MET A 1 -21.18 -16.21 -21.69
CA MET A 1 -20.68 -15.41 -20.55
C MET A 1 -19.98 -14.21 -21.14
N ALA A 2 -20.41 -12.97 -20.82
CA ALA A 2 -19.71 -11.79 -21.28
C ALA A 2 -18.29 -11.85 -20.73
N ASN A 3 -17.29 -11.68 -21.60
CA ASN A 3 -15.89 -11.66 -21.21
C ASN A 3 -15.72 -10.51 -20.21
N ALA A 4 -15.27 -10.80 -18.99
CA ALA A 4 -15.09 -9.77 -17.98
C ALA A 4 -14.09 -8.73 -18.53
N LYS A 5 -14.46 -7.45 -18.45
CA LYS A 5 -13.59 -6.37 -18.95
C LYS A 5 -12.30 -6.36 -18.16
N ARG A 6 -11.17 -6.29 -18.86
CA ARG A 6 -9.81 -6.29 -18.29
C ARG A 6 -9.22 -4.90 -18.28
N ILE A 7 -8.57 -4.55 -17.19
CA ILE A 7 -7.83 -3.30 -17.02
C ILE A 7 -6.38 -3.64 -16.70
N THR A 8 -5.43 -2.98 -17.35
CA THR A 8 -4.01 -3.12 -17.02
C THR A 8 -3.68 -2.24 -15.82
N LEU A 9 -2.99 -2.79 -14.82
CA LEU A 9 -2.50 -2.08 -13.63
C LEU A 9 -0.98 -2.22 -13.52
N TYR A 10 -0.27 -1.11 -13.47
CA TYR A 10 1.15 -1.07 -13.17
C TYR A 10 1.36 -1.17 -11.66
N ASP A 11 2.07 -2.20 -11.23
CA ASP A 11 2.31 -2.54 -9.82
C ASP A 11 3.73 -2.18 -9.37
N LEU A 12 3.86 -1.93 -8.06
CA LEU A 12 5.12 -1.73 -7.39
C LEU A 12 5.35 -2.88 -6.42
N GLN A 13 6.33 -3.74 -6.73
CA GLN A 13 6.52 -5.00 -6.02
C GLN A 13 7.87 -5.11 -5.32
N LEU A 14 7.84 -5.83 -4.21
CA LEU A 14 9.01 -6.35 -3.50
C LEU A 14 9.61 -7.56 -4.23
N ALA A 15 10.77 -8.02 -3.77
CA ALA A 15 11.41 -9.23 -4.29
C ALA A 15 10.55 -10.50 -4.14
N SER A 16 9.64 -10.52 -3.15
CA SER A 16 8.66 -11.58 -2.95
C SER A 16 7.50 -11.59 -3.96
N GLY A 17 7.41 -10.58 -4.84
CA GLY A 17 6.23 -10.35 -5.68
C GLY A 17 5.06 -9.64 -4.96
N CYS A 18 5.18 -9.39 -3.66
CA CYS A 18 4.16 -8.65 -2.92
C CYS A 18 4.14 -7.18 -3.33
N THR A 19 2.95 -6.62 -3.50
CA THR A 19 2.76 -5.17 -3.69
C THR A 19 3.23 -4.42 -2.44
N ILE A 20 4.10 -3.41 -2.63
CA ILE A 20 4.58 -2.58 -1.53
C ILE A 20 3.82 -1.26 -1.41
N SER A 21 3.22 -0.76 -2.48
CA SER A 21 2.59 0.56 -2.47
C SER A 21 1.18 0.52 -1.86
N PRO A 22 0.89 1.32 -0.83
CA PRO A 22 -0.47 1.44 -0.30
C PRO A 22 -1.44 2.01 -1.35
N PHE A 23 -0.96 2.88 -2.24
CA PHE A 23 -1.78 3.45 -3.30
C PHE A 23 -2.16 2.42 -4.37
N VAL A 24 -1.23 1.51 -4.71
CA VAL A 24 -1.52 0.38 -5.62
C VAL A 24 -2.48 -0.60 -4.95
N TRP A 25 -2.33 -0.90 -3.65
CA TRP A 25 -3.26 -1.74 -2.91
C TRP A 25 -4.68 -1.17 -2.94
N ALA A 26 -4.87 0.12 -2.64
CA ALA A 26 -6.17 0.76 -2.72
C ALA A 26 -6.78 0.68 -4.12
N THR A 27 -5.95 0.80 -5.17
CA THR A 27 -6.39 0.66 -6.57
C THR A 27 -6.79 -0.78 -6.91
N LYS A 28 -6.05 -1.79 -6.44
CA LYS A 28 -6.44 -3.20 -6.61
C LYS A 28 -7.82 -3.47 -6.02
N TYR A 29 -8.08 -3.00 -4.80
CA TYR A 29 -9.38 -3.13 -4.16
C TYR A 29 -10.47 -2.37 -4.92
N ALA A 30 -10.18 -1.16 -5.40
CA ALA A 30 -11.14 -0.39 -6.20
C ALA A 30 -11.52 -1.10 -7.51
N LEU A 31 -10.56 -1.67 -8.22
CA LEU A 31 -10.80 -2.44 -9.43
C LEU A 31 -11.61 -3.71 -9.14
N ALA A 32 -11.28 -4.43 -8.08
CA ALA A 32 -12.01 -5.63 -7.66
C ALA A 32 -13.45 -5.29 -7.20
N HIS A 33 -13.65 -4.18 -6.47
CA HIS A 33 -14.98 -3.67 -6.10
C HIS A 33 -15.86 -3.42 -7.31
N LYS A 34 -15.29 -2.85 -8.34
CA LYS A 34 -15.96 -2.63 -9.64
C LYS A 34 -16.12 -3.91 -10.46
N GLY A 35 -15.58 -5.06 -10.02
CA GLY A 35 -15.68 -6.34 -10.71
C GLY A 35 -14.86 -6.41 -12.01
N PHE A 36 -13.71 -5.76 -12.05
CA PHE A 36 -12.77 -5.87 -13.18
C PHE A 36 -11.80 -7.04 -12.97
N GLU A 37 -11.45 -7.71 -14.07
CA GLU A 37 -10.23 -8.49 -14.14
C GLU A 37 -9.04 -7.58 -14.38
N VAL A 38 -7.89 -7.90 -13.79
CA VAL A 38 -6.72 -7.03 -13.81
C VAL A 38 -5.52 -7.74 -14.39
N ASP A 39 -4.93 -7.14 -15.43
CA ASP A 39 -3.64 -7.55 -15.98
C ASP A 39 -2.54 -6.76 -15.26
N ILE A 40 -1.74 -7.43 -14.44
CA ILE A 40 -0.69 -6.80 -13.66
C ILE A 40 0.59 -6.66 -14.48
N VAL A 41 1.12 -5.42 -14.55
CA VAL A 41 2.48 -5.14 -15.03
C VAL A 41 3.38 -4.96 -13.82
N PRO A 42 4.16 -5.99 -13.44
CA PRO A 42 4.96 -5.98 -12.23
C PRO A 42 6.23 -5.13 -12.39
N GLY A 43 6.81 -4.69 -11.27
CA GLY A 43 8.14 -4.09 -11.25
C GLY A 43 8.43 -3.34 -9.96
N GLY A 44 9.69 -2.90 -9.83
CA GLY A 44 10.20 -2.18 -8.67
C GLY A 44 10.17 -0.67 -8.81
N PHE A 45 10.96 0.00 -7.98
CA PHE A 45 11.05 1.46 -7.92
C PHE A 45 11.77 2.04 -9.14
N THR A 46 12.82 1.36 -9.62
CA THR A 46 13.53 1.78 -10.83
C THR A 46 12.79 1.33 -12.09
N GLY A 47 12.85 2.14 -13.15
CA GLY A 47 12.23 1.84 -14.43
C GLY A 47 10.70 2.08 -14.51
N ILE A 48 10.10 2.80 -13.55
CA ILE A 48 8.67 3.16 -13.61
C ILE A 48 8.39 3.99 -14.85
N LEU A 49 9.18 5.03 -15.10
CA LEU A 49 9.01 5.92 -16.26
C LEU A 49 9.08 5.16 -17.59
N GLU A 50 10.05 4.25 -17.71
CA GLU A 50 10.22 3.38 -18.89
C GLU A 50 8.99 2.46 -19.07
N ARG A 51 8.58 1.74 -18.01
CA ARG A 51 7.43 0.82 -18.04
C ARG A 51 6.13 1.52 -18.38
N THR A 52 5.97 2.80 -18.00
CA THR A 52 4.79 3.61 -18.30
C THR A 52 4.90 4.36 -19.64
N GLY A 53 5.93 4.07 -20.44
CA GLY A 53 6.15 4.73 -21.73
C GLY A 53 6.33 6.24 -21.58
N GLY A 54 7.05 6.70 -20.57
CA GLY A 54 7.32 8.11 -20.30
C GLY A 54 6.16 8.90 -19.65
N ARG A 55 5.09 8.22 -19.20
CA ARG A 55 3.87 8.91 -18.73
C ARG A 55 3.84 9.19 -17.24
N SER A 56 4.56 8.38 -16.44
CA SER A 56 4.56 8.56 -14.97
C SER A 56 5.85 8.05 -14.35
N GLU A 57 6.33 8.77 -13.36
CA GLU A 57 7.39 8.33 -12.44
C GLU A 57 6.82 7.68 -11.17
N ARG A 58 5.49 7.64 -11.02
CA ARG A 58 4.77 7.17 -9.83
C ARG A 58 3.69 6.16 -10.20
N LEU A 59 3.36 5.32 -9.21
CA LEU A 59 2.28 4.34 -9.30
C LEU A 59 1.23 4.58 -8.19
N PRO A 60 -0.02 4.20 -8.37
CA PRO A 60 -0.57 3.38 -9.47
C PRO A 60 -0.77 4.14 -10.79
N VAL A 61 -0.73 3.36 -11.86
CA VAL A 61 -1.20 3.75 -13.20
C VAL A 61 -2.08 2.61 -13.71
N ILE A 62 -3.23 2.94 -14.29
CA ILE A 62 -4.04 1.97 -15.03
C ILE A 62 -4.13 2.34 -16.50
N VAL A 63 -4.40 1.31 -17.33
CA VAL A 63 -4.77 1.50 -18.75
C VAL A 63 -6.09 0.80 -18.98
N ASP A 64 -7.10 1.56 -19.37
CA ASP A 64 -8.44 1.12 -19.70
C ASP A 64 -8.74 1.46 -21.16
N GLU A 65 -8.81 0.43 -22.03
CA GLU A 65 -9.04 0.61 -23.47
C GLU A 65 -8.13 1.67 -24.12
N GLY A 66 -6.86 1.67 -23.74
CA GLY A 66 -5.87 2.63 -24.25
C GLY A 66 -5.84 3.98 -23.51
N LYS A 67 -6.79 4.25 -22.64
CA LYS A 67 -6.81 5.44 -21.79
C LYS A 67 -5.96 5.23 -20.54
N TRP A 68 -4.97 6.09 -20.37
CA TRP A 68 -4.07 6.09 -19.20
C TRP A 68 -4.67 6.97 -18.11
N VAL A 69 -4.79 6.41 -16.91
CA VAL A 69 -5.25 7.12 -15.71
C VAL A 69 -4.22 6.93 -14.60
N LEU A 70 -3.75 8.03 -14.06
CA LEU A 70 -2.68 8.10 -13.07
C LEU A 70 -3.26 8.58 -11.74
N ASP A 71 -2.60 8.21 -10.63
CA ASP A 71 -3.01 8.54 -9.27
C ASP A 71 -4.22 7.75 -8.75
N SER A 72 -4.11 7.24 -7.52
CA SER A 72 -5.13 6.36 -6.94
C SER A 72 -6.49 7.03 -6.72
N TRP A 73 -6.51 8.34 -6.42
CA TRP A 73 -7.77 9.09 -6.30
C TRP A 73 -8.40 9.37 -7.65
N LEU A 74 -7.60 9.82 -8.63
CA LEU A 74 -8.09 10.04 -9.99
C LEU A 74 -8.57 8.74 -10.64
N ILE A 75 -7.92 7.60 -10.34
CA ILE A 75 -8.38 6.28 -10.77
C ILE A 75 -9.73 5.95 -10.16
N ALA A 76 -9.92 6.12 -8.85
CA ALA A 76 -11.19 5.83 -8.19
C ALA A 76 -12.32 6.71 -8.73
N GLU A 77 -12.09 8.01 -8.91
CA GLU A 77 -13.05 8.94 -9.51
C GLU A 77 -13.38 8.58 -10.97
N TYR A 78 -12.36 8.22 -11.73
CA TYR A 78 -12.52 7.76 -13.11
C TYR A 78 -13.40 6.50 -13.19
N LEU A 79 -13.16 5.54 -12.31
CA LEU A 79 -13.93 4.29 -12.27
C LEU A 79 -15.40 4.55 -11.92
N ASP A 80 -15.69 5.45 -10.98
CA ASP A 80 -17.07 5.82 -10.62
C ASP A 80 -17.77 6.57 -11.76
N ALA A 81 -17.08 7.51 -12.41
CA ALA A 81 -17.66 8.29 -13.48
C ALA A 81 -17.85 7.50 -14.79
N THR A 82 -16.92 6.58 -15.10
CA THR A 82 -16.95 5.81 -16.35
C THR A 82 -17.86 4.59 -16.28
N TYR A 83 -18.02 4.02 -15.07
CA TYR A 83 -18.80 2.81 -14.83
C TYR A 83 -19.86 3.02 -13.74
N PRO A 84 -20.84 3.92 -13.97
CA PRO A 84 -21.87 4.26 -12.98
C PRO A 84 -22.81 3.08 -12.67
N ASP A 85 -22.94 2.12 -13.60
CA ASP A 85 -23.76 0.91 -13.42
C ASP A 85 -23.11 -0.15 -12.51
N ARG A 86 -21.83 0.05 -12.13
CA ARG A 86 -21.11 -0.82 -11.19
C ARG A 86 -21.13 -0.23 -9.78
N PRO A 87 -20.93 -1.04 -8.72
CA PRO A 87 -20.94 -0.55 -7.35
C PRO A 87 -20.05 0.69 -7.17
N THR A 88 -20.60 1.71 -6.49
CA THR A 88 -19.90 2.99 -6.30
C THR A 88 -18.78 2.87 -5.25
N LEU A 89 -17.64 3.53 -5.49
CA LEU A 89 -16.49 3.57 -4.59
C LEU A 89 -16.59 4.72 -3.59
N ILE A 90 -17.01 5.91 -4.08
CA ILE A 90 -16.89 7.17 -3.35
C ILE A 90 -18.27 7.75 -3.08
N GLY A 91 -19.19 7.25 -2.55
CA GLY A 91 -20.56 7.65 -2.19
C GLY A 91 -20.99 9.13 -2.28
N GLY A 92 -20.10 10.04 -2.71
CA GLY A 92 -20.39 11.46 -2.90
C GLY A 92 -19.32 12.40 -2.29
N PRO A 93 -19.52 13.74 -2.41
CA PRO A 93 -18.52 14.75 -2.01
C PRO A 93 -18.14 14.70 -0.54
N SER A 94 -19.10 14.49 0.35
CA SER A 94 -18.86 14.41 1.81
C SER A 94 -18.02 13.17 2.16
N VAL A 95 -18.35 12.01 1.58
CA VAL A 95 -17.57 10.77 1.76
C VAL A 95 -16.15 10.95 1.26
N LYS A 96 -15.98 11.56 0.08
CA LYS A 96 -14.66 11.90 -0.47
C LYS A 96 -13.84 12.75 0.50
N THR A 97 -14.43 13.81 1.04
CA THR A 97 -13.76 14.72 1.98
C THR A 97 -13.36 14.00 3.27
N LEU A 98 -14.26 13.22 3.86
CA LEU A 98 -13.99 12.45 5.08
C LEU A 98 -12.98 11.35 4.85
N THR A 99 -13.00 10.70 3.70
CA THR A 99 -11.98 9.68 3.35
C THR A 99 -10.59 10.30 3.20
N LYS A 100 -10.49 11.51 2.63
CA LYS A 100 -9.21 12.25 2.57
C LYS A 100 -8.72 12.67 3.95
N PHE A 101 -9.62 13.07 4.84
CA PHE A 101 -9.28 13.35 6.24
C PHE A 101 -8.77 12.08 6.94
N LEU A 102 -9.48 10.96 6.82
CA LEU A 102 -9.06 9.67 7.36
C LEU A 102 -7.69 9.25 6.83
N GLU A 103 -7.46 9.40 5.54
CA GLU A 103 -6.15 9.12 4.93
C GLU A 103 -5.05 9.97 5.54
N GLY A 104 -5.24 11.28 5.65
CA GLY A 104 -4.29 12.20 6.27
C GLY A 104 -4.01 11.85 7.74
N TRP A 105 -5.06 11.48 8.49
CA TRP A 105 -4.93 11.05 9.87
C TRP A 105 -4.12 9.73 9.98
N LEU A 106 -4.47 8.70 9.20
CA LEU A 106 -3.72 7.43 9.17
C LEU A 106 -2.26 7.62 8.73
N TRP A 107 -2.05 8.53 7.77
CA TRP A 107 -0.70 8.85 7.33
C TRP A 107 0.16 9.39 8.47
N ARG A 108 -0.41 10.30 9.27
CA ARG A 108 0.27 10.92 10.39
C ARG A 108 0.47 9.97 11.57
N THR A 109 -0.56 9.21 11.91
CA THR A 109 -0.60 8.42 13.15
C THR A 109 -0.06 7.00 13.00
N ALA A 110 -0.08 6.43 11.80
CA ALA A 110 0.35 5.07 11.54
C ALA A 110 1.47 4.99 10.49
N VAL A 111 1.26 5.52 9.27
CA VAL A 111 2.21 5.33 8.16
C VAL A 111 3.57 5.95 8.49
N THR A 112 3.62 7.21 8.90
CA THR A 112 4.89 7.90 9.20
C THR A 112 5.66 7.23 10.34
N PRO A 113 5.05 6.89 11.50
CA PRO A 113 5.75 6.16 12.55
C PRO A 113 6.22 4.77 12.14
N TRP A 114 5.36 3.98 11.49
CA TRP A 114 5.74 2.65 11.01
C TRP A 114 6.81 2.70 9.92
N PHE A 115 6.76 3.70 9.04
CA PHE A 115 7.79 3.89 8.03
C PHE A 115 9.18 4.05 8.66
N GLY A 116 9.30 4.87 9.72
CA GLY A 116 10.54 5.01 10.48
C GLY A 116 10.97 3.72 11.20
N CYS A 117 10.02 2.85 11.56
CA CYS A 117 10.31 1.56 12.22
C CYS A 117 10.71 0.45 11.24
N TYR A 118 10.34 0.55 9.95
CA TYR A 118 10.55 -0.51 8.96
C TYR A 118 11.33 -0.06 7.72
N ILE A 119 11.95 1.13 7.73
CA ILE A 119 12.58 1.69 6.53
C ILE A 119 13.77 0.87 6.01
N LYS A 120 14.54 0.27 6.90
CA LYS A 120 15.63 -0.65 6.51
C LYS A 120 15.05 -1.94 5.95
N ASP A 121 14.03 -2.49 6.60
CA ASP A 121 13.34 -3.68 6.13
C ASP A 121 12.67 -3.42 4.76
N TYR A 122 12.10 -2.24 4.58
CA TYR A 122 11.56 -1.76 3.30
C TYR A 122 12.59 -1.81 2.18
N ARG A 123 13.84 -1.33 2.43
CA ARG A 123 14.93 -1.45 1.46
C ARG A 123 15.31 -2.91 1.24
N ASP A 124 15.56 -3.66 2.29
CA ASP A 124 16.11 -5.01 2.23
C ASP A 124 15.16 -6.00 1.54
N LEU A 125 13.85 -5.77 1.63
CA LEU A 125 12.80 -6.55 0.96
C LEU A 125 12.50 -6.08 -0.47
N SER A 126 12.97 -4.89 -0.87
CA SER A 126 12.83 -4.40 -2.24
C SER A 126 13.63 -5.26 -3.23
N LEU A 127 13.36 -5.09 -4.52
CA LEU A 127 14.18 -5.76 -5.54
C LEU A 127 15.65 -5.36 -5.38
N PRO A 128 16.62 -6.28 -5.49
CA PRO A 128 18.04 -5.97 -5.32
C PRO A 128 18.53 -4.79 -6.17
N ARG A 129 18.03 -4.67 -7.39
CA ARG A 129 18.35 -3.54 -8.29
C ARG A 129 17.87 -2.18 -7.77
N ASP A 130 16.88 -2.17 -6.87
CA ASP A 130 16.28 -0.95 -6.33
C ASP A 130 16.96 -0.50 -5.02
N HIS A 131 17.79 -1.33 -4.38
CA HIS A 131 18.38 -1.02 -3.06
C HIS A 131 19.13 0.31 -3.04
N ALA A 132 19.97 0.57 -4.05
CA ALA A 132 20.72 1.82 -4.12
C ALA A 132 19.80 3.05 -4.26
N TYR A 133 18.77 2.95 -5.10
CA TYR A 133 17.75 3.99 -5.27
C TYR A 133 16.95 4.20 -4.00
N VAL A 134 16.45 3.12 -3.38
CA VAL A 134 15.66 3.20 -2.13
C VAL A 134 16.51 3.84 -1.03
N THR A 135 17.77 3.42 -0.86
CA THR A 135 18.68 4.01 0.13
C THR A 135 18.84 5.49 -0.10
N SER A 136 19.32 5.89 -1.28
CA SER A 136 19.64 7.30 -1.57
C SER A 136 18.42 8.21 -1.47
N SER A 137 17.28 7.79 -2.03
CA SER A 137 16.05 8.58 -2.02
C SER A 137 15.45 8.72 -0.62
N ARG A 138 15.49 7.65 0.20
CA ARG A 138 14.95 7.71 1.57
C ARG A 138 15.86 8.44 2.53
N GLU A 139 17.18 8.28 2.42
CA GLU A 139 18.14 9.07 3.20
C GLU A 139 18.06 10.56 2.87
N ALA A 140 17.94 10.92 1.59
CA ALA A 140 17.73 12.31 1.18
C ALA A 140 16.42 12.89 1.76
N MET A 141 15.34 12.10 1.76
CA MET A 141 14.05 12.48 2.31
C MET A 141 14.07 12.65 3.83
N LEU A 142 14.75 11.76 4.54
CA LEU A 142 14.77 11.69 6.01
C LEU A 142 15.89 12.54 6.62
N GLY A 143 16.88 12.96 5.81
CA GLY A 143 18.07 13.69 6.27
C GLY A 143 19.01 12.84 7.15
N ARG A 144 18.84 11.50 7.16
CA ARG A 144 19.55 10.56 8.01
C ARG A 144 19.74 9.23 7.31
N LYS A 145 20.73 8.44 7.77
CA LYS A 145 20.90 7.05 7.35
C LYS A 145 19.67 6.22 7.73
N ILE A 146 19.23 5.33 6.84
CA ILE A 146 18.05 4.48 7.10
C ILE A 146 18.26 3.54 8.28
N GLU A 147 19.50 3.08 8.51
CA GLU A 147 19.89 2.27 9.67
C GLU A 147 19.66 3.05 10.99
N ASP A 148 20.06 4.32 11.02
CA ASP A 148 19.90 5.19 12.19
C ASP A 148 18.43 5.55 12.44
N VAL A 149 17.64 5.67 11.36
CA VAL A 149 16.20 5.93 11.47
C VAL A 149 15.47 4.72 12.06
N GLN A 150 15.83 3.50 11.66
CA GLN A 150 15.19 2.28 12.17
C GLN A 150 15.71 1.88 13.54
N ALA A 151 16.91 2.28 13.95
CA ALA A 151 17.47 1.94 15.26
C ALA A 151 16.53 2.31 16.40
N GLY A 152 16.42 1.45 17.43
CA GLY A 152 15.51 1.64 18.56
C GLY A 152 14.02 1.55 18.21
N ARG A 153 13.67 0.84 17.13
CA ARG A 153 12.26 0.64 16.73
C ARG A 153 11.45 -0.11 17.77
N GLU A 154 12.07 -0.96 18.55
CA GLU A 154 11.45 -1.75 19.60
C GLU A 154 10.78 -0.86 20.66
N ASP A 155 11.38 0.29 20.98
CA ASP A 155 10.83 1.27 21.90
C ASP A 155 9.71 2.11 21.25
N ARG A 156 9.73 2.28 19.93
CA ARG A 156 8.78 3.15 19.19
C ARG A 156 7.54 2.41 18.69
N LEU A 157 7.69 1.16 18.30
CA LEU A 157 6.59 0.34 17.75
C LEU A 157 5.38 0.27 18.71
N PRO A 158 5.54 0.08 20.05
CA PRO A 158 4.40 0.03 20.94
C PRO A 158 3.58 1.30 21.05
N HIS A 159 4.11 2.44 20.60
CA HIS A 159 3.41 3.73 20.65
C HIS A 159 2.46 3.95 19.46
N VAL A 160 2.54 3.15 18.40
CA VAL A 160 1.68 3.33 17.22
C VAL A 160 0.28 2.75 17.43
N PRO A 161 0.09 1.50 17.91
CA PRO A 161 -1.24 0.93 18.08
C PRO A 161 -2.20 1.77 18.94
N PRO A 162 -1.79 2.40 20.05
CA PRO A 162 -2.70 3.27 20.82
C PRO A 162 -3.29 4.44 20.04
N THR A 163 -2.56 4.98 19.05
CA THR A 163 -3.05 6.10 18.23
C THR A 163 -4.21 5.70 17.31
N LEU A 164 -4.43 4.41 17.11
CA LEU A 164 -5.51 3.86 16.28
C LEU A 164 -6.83 3.66 17.05
N GLU A 165 -6.91 4.10 18.31
CA GLU A 165 -8.14 3.93 19.11
C GLU A 165 -9.38 4.57 18.49
N PRO A 166 -9.36 5.79 17.88
CA PRO A 166 -10.53 6.31 17.18
C PRO A 166 -11.01 5.39 16.06
N PHE A 167 -10.10 4.69 15.38
CA PHE A 167 -10.46 3.73 14.35
C PHE A 167 -11.14 2.48 14.93
N ARG A 168 -10.64 1.97 16.07
CA ARG A 168 -11.29 0.85 16.77
C ARG A 168 -12.69 1.21 17.27
N GLN A 169 -12.90 2.46 17.73
CA GLN A 169 -14.22 2.92 18.17
C GLN A 169 -15.24 2.81 17.06
N ILE A 170 -14.94 3.30 15.86
CA ILE A 170 -15.83 3.21 14.70
C ILE A 170 -16.14 1.75 14.36
N LEU A 171 -15.14 0.88 14.39
CA LEU A 171 -15.32 -0.54 14.04
C LEU A 171 -16.04 -1.38 15.10
N ARG A 172 -16.24 -0.86 16.32
CA ARG A 172 -17.14 -1.49 17.32
C ARG A 172 -18.61 -1.27 16.96
N GLU A 173 -18.92 -0.16 16.29
CA GLU A 173 -20.28 0.25 15.94
C GLU A 173 -20.65 -0.13 14.50
N SER A 174 -19.68 -0.25 13.63
CA SER A 174 -19.86 -0.51 12.20
C SER A 174 -18.97 -1.65 11.72
N LYS A 175 -19.52 -2.47 10.82
CA LYS A 175 -18.76 -3.57 10.21
C LYS A 175 -17.59 -3.09 9.35
N TRP A 176 -17.82 -1.96 8.66
CA TRP A 176 -16.88 -1.30 7.78
C TRP A 176 -16.91 0.21 8.00
N LEU A 177 -15.92 0.93 7.52
CA LEU A 177 -15.97 2.41 7.49
C LEU A 177 -17.09 2.91 6.60
N GLY A 178 -17.40 2.19 5.52
CA GLY A 178 -18.56 2.42 4.67
C GLY A 178 -19.90 1.94 5.26
N GLY A 179 -19.94 1.49 6.52
CA GLY A 179 -21.14 0.97 7.19
C GLY A 179 -21.29 -0.54 6.99
N ASP A 180 -22.37 -1.00 6.36
CA ASP A 180 -22.66 -2.43 6.18
C ASP A 180 -21.78 -3.10 5.10
N ARG A 181 -21.24 -2.30 4.19
CA ARG A 181 -20.38 -2.75 3.08
C ARG A 181 -19.12 -1.91 3.00
N PRO A 182 -18.00 -2.51 2.57
CA PRO A 182 -16.77 -1.74 2.39
C PRO A 182 -16.89 -0.77 1.22
N ASP A 183 -16.31 0.40 1.38
CA ASP A 183 -16.17 1.42 0.34
C ASP A 183 -14.70 1.87 0.18
N TYR A 184 -14.48 2.97 -0.51
CA TYR A 184 -13.12 3.45 -0.77
C TYR A 184 -12.39 3.89 0.51
N ALA A 185 -13.10 4.29 1.58
CA ALA A 185 -12.49 4.59 2.87
C ALA A 185 -11.86 3.34 3.50
N ASP A 186 -12.57 2.21 3.45
CA ASP A 186 -12.01 0.92 3.88
C ASP A 186 -10.78 0.55 3.08
N TYR A 187 -10.82 0.69 1.75
CA TYR A 187 -9.66 0.32 0.90
C TYR A 187 -8.45 1.21 1.14
N ARG A 188 -8.66 2.50 1.40
CA ARG A 188 -7.57 3.41 1.78
C ARG A 188 -6.95 3.02 3.13
N ALA A 189 -7.77 2.66 4.09
CA ALA A 189 -7.32 2.21 5.40
C ALA A 189 -6.65 0.83 5.32
N LEU A 190 -7.27 -0.17 4.68
CA LEU A 190 -6.69 -1.51 4.46
C LEU A 190 -5.32 -1.43 3.78
N ALA A 191 -5.17 -0.54 2.81
CA ALA A 191 -3.92 -0.36 2.08
C ALA A 191 -2.75 0.04 2.98
N VAL A 192 -3.00 0.78 4.07
CA VAL A 192 -1.98 1.12 5.08
C VAL A 192 -1.48 -0.15 5.79
N PHE A 193 -2.40 -1.01 6.20
CA PHE A 193 -2.03 -2.26 6.88
C PHE A 193 -1.40 -3.27 5.91
N LEU A 194 -1.86 -3.35 4.67
CA LEU A 194 -1.26 -4.19 3.62
C LEU A 194 0.18 -3.74 3.30
N TRP A 195 0.40 -2.43 3.19
CA TRP A 195 1.75 -1.88 3.06
C TRP A 195 2.61 -2.25 4.29
N THR A 196 2.11 -1.97 5.51
CA THR A 196 2.85 -2.30 6.73
C THR A 196 3.18 -3.79 6.79
N GLY A 197 2.20 -4.66 6.53
CA GLY A 197 2.40 -6.11 6.50
C GLY A 197 3.40 -6.57 5.43
N SER A 198 3.51 -5.85 4.29
CA SER A 198 4.47 -6.20 3.24
C SER A 198 5.92 -5.97 3.66
N VAL A 199 6.19 -5.00 4.54
CA VAL A 199 7.55 -4.61 4.94
C VAL A 199 7.90 -4.94 6.39
N ALA A 200 6.91 -5.13 7.25
CA ALA A 200 7.14 -5.42 8.67
C ALA A 200 7.83 -6.78 8.85
N THR A 201 8.86 -6.79 9.69
CA THR A 201 9.56 -8.01 10.12
C THR A 201 9.23 -8.39 11.57
N THR A 202 8.47 -7.53 12.25
CA THR A 202 7.90 -7.73 13.58
C THR A 202 6.44 -7.31 13.56
N PRO A 203 5.55 -7.95 14.37
CA PRO A 203 4.12 -7.62 14.37
C PRO A 203 3.85 -6.15 14.66
N PRO A 204 3.09 -5.43 13.81
CA PRO A 204 2.74 -4.03 14.02
C PRO A 204 1.58 -3.83 14.99
N LEU A 205 0.80 -4.88 15.28
CA LEU A 205 -0.31 -4.92 16.23
C LEU A 205 -0.13 -6.08 17.22
N THR A 206 -0.71 -5.93 18.40
CA THR A 206 -0.74 -7.02 19.41
C THR A 206 -1.65 -8.16 18.96
N ALA A 207 -1.48 -9.34 19.59
CA ALA A 207 -2.23 -10.54 19.21
C ALA A 207 -3.73 -10.43 19.49
N ASP A 208 -4.14 -9.57 20.40
CA ASP A 208 -5.51 -9.33 20.87
C ASP A 208 -6.11 -8.03 20.33
N ASP A 209 -5.44 -7.35 19.39
CA ASP A 209 -5.93 -6.09 18.85
C ASP A 209 -7.27 -6.29 18.10
N PRO A 210 -8.34 -5.55 18.47
CA PRO A 210 -9.66 -5.68 17.83
C PRO A 210 -9.68 -5.36 16.32
N LEU A 211 -8.70 -4.60 15.81
CA LEU A 211 -8.58 -4.31 14.37
C LEU A 211 -8.34 -5.57 13.53
N ARG A 212 -7.86 -6.66 14.15
CA ARG A 212 -7.57 -7.92 13.45
C ARG A 212 -8.80 -8.54 12.80
N ASP A 213 -9.97 -8.43 13.42
CA ASP A 213 -11.20 -8.96 12.84
C ASP A 213 -11.61 -8.19 11.57
N TRP A 214 -11.40 -6.88 11.56
CA TRP A 214 -11.63 -6.06 10.37
C TRP A 214 -10.58 -6.33 9.29
N LEU A 215 -9.31 -6.46 9.68
CA LEU A 215 -8.23 -6.83 8.76
C LEU A 215 -8.46 -8.19 8.12
N ASP A 216 -8.89 -9.19 8.93
CA ASP A 216 -9.17 -10.54 8.45
C ASP A 216 -10.29 -10.52 7.39
N ARG A 217 -11.40 -9.83 7.70
CA ARG A 217 -12.47 -9.62 6.73
C ARG A 217 -12.02 -8.86 5.49
N GLY A 218 -11.20 -7.82 5.67
CA GLY A 218 -10.70 -7.01 4.57
C GLY A 218 -9.75 -7.78 3.65
N PHE A 219 -8.90 -8.62 4.21
CA PHE A 219 -7.97 -9.44 3.41
C PHE A 219 -8.71 -10.54 2.64
N ASP A 220 -9.87 -10.98 3.13
CA ASP A 220 -10.71 -11.97 2.45
C ASP A 220 -11.53 -11.42 1.28
N LEU A 221 -11.71 -10.11 1.21
CA LEU A 221 -12.47 -9.51 0.11
C LEU A 221 -11.94 -9.98 -1.24
N TYR A 222 -12.86 -10.14 -2.18
CA TYR A 222 -12.55 -10.44 -3.58
C TYR A 222 -11.69 -11.70 -3.76
N GLY A 223 -12.06 -12.76 -3.06
CA GLY A 223 -11.38 -14.05 -3.16
C GLY A 223 -10.02 -14.08 -2.44
N GLY A 224 -9.84 -13.25 -1.41
CA GLY A 224 -8.60 -13.21 -0.65
C GLY A 224 -7.55 -12.27 -1.26
N LEU A 225 -7.97 -11.19 -1.90
CA LEU A 225 -7.07 -10.25 -2.58
C LEU A 225 -5.93 -9.75 -1.69
N GLY A 226 -6.18 -9.55 -0.38
CA GLY A 226 -5.18 -9.13 0.60
C GLY A 226 -4.38 -10.28 1.22
N ARG A 227 -4.70 -11.54 0.89
CA ARG A 227 -3.99 -12.72 1.41
C ARG A 227 -2.67 -12.89 0.67
N HIS A 228 -1.58 -12.51 1.32
CA HIS A 228 -0.24 -12.72 0.80
C HIS A 228 0.60 -13.47 1.83
N PRO A 229 1.50 -14.38 1.40
CA PRO A 229 2.41 -15.08 2.29
C PRO A 229 3.12 -14.15 3.28
N GLY A 230 3.05 -14.47 4.57
CA GLY A 230 3.69 -13.73 5.65
C GLY A 230 2.96 -12.50 6.19
N MET A 231 1.97 -11.92 5.48
CA MET A 231 1.21 -10.78 6.02
C MET A 231 0.26 -11.19 7.14
N HIS A 232 -0.51 -12.25 6.95
CA HIS A 232 -1.48 -12.71 7.93
C HIS A 232 -0.83 -13.20 9.22
N THR A 233 0.37 -13.82 9.16
CA THR A 233 1.11 -14.22 10.36
C THR A 233 1.58 -13.01 11.18
N LEU A 234 1.98 -11.93 10.52
CA LEU A 234 2.40 -10.69 11.18
C LEU A 234 1.25 -9.98 11.92
N PHE A 235 0.04 -10.05 11.35
CA PHE A 235 -1.16 -9.57 12.01
C PHE A 235 -1.82 -10.65 12.90
N GLY A 236 -1.21 -11.84 13.02
CA GLY A 236 -1.73 -12.97 13.77
C GLY A 236 -3.04 -13.54 13.23
N LEU A 237 -3.34 -13.29 11.96
CA LEU A 237 -4.52 -13.83 11.30
C LEU A 237 -4.32 -15.34 11.07
N LYS A 238 -5.40 -16.11 11.17
CA LYS A 238 -5.32 -17.57 10.98
C LYS A 238 -5.13 -17.89 9.49
N LEU A 239 -4.20 -18.81 9.22
CA LEU A 239 -4.09 -19.43 7.91
C LEU A 239 -5.36 -20.24 7.64
N ARG A 240 -5.84 -20.15 6.39
CA ARG A 240 -6.99 -20.93 5.90
C ARG A 240 -6.52 -21.97 4.91
N PRO A 241 -7.27 -23.06 4.71
CA PRO A 241 -6.99 -23.99 3.64
C PRO A 241 -6.95 -23.26 2.28
N GLY A 242 -5.81 -23.36 1.59
CA GLY A 242 -5.58 -22.67 0.31
C GLY A 242 -4.90 -21.31 0.40
N ASP A 243 -4.67 -20.78 1.60
CA ASP A 243 -3.78 -19.61 1.77
C ASP A 243 -2.36 -19.99 1.32
N PRO A 244 -1.64 -19.07 0.67
CA PRO A 244 -0.24 -19.29 0.32
C PRO A 244 0.60 -19.56 1.56
N GLU A 245 1.58 -20.45 1.43
CA GLU A 245 2.54 -20.74 2.51
C GLU A 245 3.24 -19.47 2.99
N PRO A 246 3.50 -19.34 4.30
CA PRO A 246 4.18 -18.18 4.87
C PRO A 246 5.54 -17.96 4.20
N PHE A 247 5.74 -16.80 3.61
CA PHE A 247 7.03 -16.41 3.06
C PHE A 247 7.97 -16.02 4.22
N THR A 248 9.11 -16.71 4.35
CA THR A 248 10.15 -16.34 5.31
C THR A 248 10.84 -15.08 4.78
N LYS A 249 10.64 -13.95 5.48
CA LYS A 249 11.26 -12.65 5.15
C LYS A 249 12.74 -12.63 5.57
N GLU A 250 13.53 -13.62 5.16
CA GLU A 250 14.97 -13.55 5.34
C GLU A 250 15.57 -12.59 4.30
N PRO A 251 16.43 -11.64 4.71
CA PRO A 251 17.16 -10.80 3.77
C PRO A 251 18.04 -11.70 2.89
N ALA A 252 17.95 -11.53 1.57
CA ALA A 252 18.81 -12.24 0.62
C ALA A 252 20.27 -12.02 1.02
N ARG A 253 20.99 -13.07 1.41
CA ARG A 253 22.42 -13.04 1.66
C ARG A 253 23.12 -12.74 0.32
N GLY A 254 23.86 -11.63 0.32
CA GLY A 254 24.36 -10.96 -0.86
C GLY A 254 25.19 -11.81 -1.82
N GLY A 255 25.00 -11.48 -3.09
CA GLY A 255 25.95 -11.74 -4.17
C GLY A 255 26.26 -10.42 -4.86
N LEU A 256 27.51 -9.99 -4.78
CA LEU A 256 28.04 -8.80 -5.45
C LEU A 256 28.01 -8.95 -6.98
N ALA A 257 27.41 -7.99 -7.69
CA ALA A 257 27.97 -7.55 -8.98
C ALA A 257 27.43 -6.15 -9.32
N SER A 258 28.35 -5.23 -9.39
CA SER A 258 28.18 -3.83 -9.74
C SER A 258 27.91 -3.63 -11.24
N ARG A 259 27.08 -2.65 -11.61
CA ARG A 259 27.40 -1.65 -12.63
C ARG A 259 26.49 -0.44 -12.49
N ASN A 260 27.14 0.69 -12.48
CA ASN A 260 26.71 2.04 -12.22
C ASN A 260 25.98 2.65 -13.43
N THR A 261 24.82 3.26 -13.26
CA THR A 261 24.30 4.32 -14.15
C THR A 261 23.55 5.34 -13.30
N GLY A 262 23.85 6.58 -13.52
CA GLY A 262 23.68 7.79 -12.74
C GLY A 262 22.26 8.22 -12.28
N PRO A 263 22.17 9.34 -11.57
CA PRO A 263 21.00 9.72 -10.78
C PRO A 263 19.94 10.43 -11.64
N ALA A 264 18.71 9.96 -11.56
CA ALA A 264 17.54 10.69 -12.06
C ALA A 264 16.52 10.92 -10.96
N SER A 265 16.29 12.20 -10.72
CA SER A 265 15.08 12.83 -10.18
C SER A 265 14.69 12.62 -8.71
N THR A 266 15.28 13.45 -7.85
CA THR A 266 14.92 13.68 -6.45
C THR A 266 13.72 14.63 -6.25
N ARG A 267 13.22 15.28 -7.30
CA ARG A 267 12.22 16.37 -7.19
C ARG A 267 10.80 15.89 -6.91
N ALA A 268 10.40 14.74 -7.44
CA ALA A 268 9.04 14.24 -7.35
C ALA A 268 8.67 13.65 -5.98
N GLU A 269 9.64 13.03 -5.28
CA GLU A 269 9.40 12.40 -3.96
C GLU A 269 9.45 13.42 -2.82
N THR A 270 10.29 14.46 -2.96
CA THR A 270 10.31 15.60 -2.03
C THR A 270 8.97 16.35 -2.04
N GLU A 271 8.32 16.47 -3.20
CA GLU A 271 6.99 17.07 -3.32
C GLU A 271 5.89 16.24 -2.64
N MET A 272 5.99 14.90 -2.55
CA MET A 272 4.98 14.07 -1.89
C MET A 272 4.94 14.32 -0.38
N LEU A 273 6.11 14.49 0.26
CA LEU A 273 6.22 14.86 1.67
C LEU A 273 6.00 16.36 1.90
N THR A 274 6.39 17.20 0.95
CA THR A 274 6.13 18.64 0.99
C THR A 274 4.63 18.92 0.82
N ARG A 275 3.91 18.18 -0.04
CA ARG A 275 2.44 18.27 -0.12
C ARG A 275 1.76 17.73 1.13
N ALA A 276 2.29 16.70 1.78
CA ALA A 276 1.81 16.29 3.10
C ALA A 276 2.12 17.33 4.19
N ARG A 277 3.16 18.17 4.00
CA ARG A 277 3.49 19.32 4.88
C ARG A 277 2.74 20.62 4.52
N ALA A 278 2.40 20.83 3.26
CA ALA A 278 1.71 22.04 2.78
C ALA A 278 0.17 21.94 2.78
N ALA A 279 -0.36 20.77 3.15
CA ALA A 279 -1.80 20.57 3.37
C ALA A 279 -2.20 20.79 4.85
N HIS A 280 -1.31 21.48 5.61
CA HIS A 280 -1.63 21.95 6.97
C HIS A 280 -1.35 23.45 7.07
#